data_a58dd3d87431e77ad0179745fdafc420
#
_entry.id   a58dd3d87431e77ad0179745fdafc420
#
_cell.length_a   1.000
_cell.length_b   1.000
_cell.length_c   1.000
_cell.angle_alpha   90.00
_cell.angle_beta   90.00
_cell.angle_gamma   90.00
#
_symmetry.space_group_name_H-M   'P 1'
#
loop_
_entity.id
_entity.type
_entity.pdbx_description
1 polymer ?
#
loop_
_entity_poly.entity_id
_entity_poly.type
_entity_poly.pdbx_seq_one_letter_code
_entity_poly.pdbx_strand_id
1 'polypeptide(L)'
;MNPLVDIPSLEIFPGEIVAITGPSGVGKTTLVRTIAGLIKPISGIVRVFGSELPFKPTRGSVGYIPQRLGLVRHASVLHNVMLGARAGHSSPSRIFPTQQSKNSALDAIERMELSEKMYEPVRRLSGGQQRRVATARAISQSPQIILADEFLSELDDKTRKKVQTEVIDYVRRKSATLIIVEHDVSRAKSIADRMLVIDDGRVNPFISQTTALEVV
;
A
#
# COMPACT_ATOMS: atom_id res chain seq x y z
N MET A 1 7.63 -1.83 -28.33
CA MET A 1 6.63 -2.19 -27.30
C MET A 1 5.71 -1.00 -27.14
N ASN A 2 4.40 -1.20 -27.27
CA ASN A 2 3.46 -0.13 -26.99
C ASN A 2 3.32 0.03 -25.46
N PRO A 3 3.31 1.26 -24.92
CA PRO A 3 3.08 1.48 -23.50
C PRO A 3 1.67 1.03 -23.12
N LEU A 4 1.52 0.40 -21.94
CA LEU A 4 0.20 0.07 -21.38
C LEU A 4 -0.50 1.31 -20.85
N VAL A 5 0.29 2.26 -20.34
CA VAL A 5 -0.20 3.53 -19.78
C VAL A 5 0.74 4.63 -20.21
N ASP A 6 0.19 5.72 -20.71
CA ASP A 6 0.88 6.96 -21.01
C ASP A 6 0.43 8.06 -20.05
N ILE A 7 1.39 8.64 -19.34
CA ILE A 7 1.14 9.65 -18.29
C ILE A 7 2.01 10.86 -18.61
N PRO A 8 1.46 11.89 -19.25
CA PRO A 8 2.23 13.11 -19.58
C PRO A 8 2.82 13.78 -18.35
N SER A 9 2.06 13.85 -17.26
CA SER A 9 2.50 14.37 -15.96
C SER A 9 1.59 13.87 -14.85
N LEU A 10 2.18 13.46 -13.73
CA LEU A 10 1.45 13.09 -12.52
C LEU A 10 2.29 13.46 -11.29
N GLU A 11 1.72 14.31 -10.44
CA GLU A 11 2.28 14.64 -9.14
C GLU A 11 1.35 14.14 -8.04
N ILE A 12 1.92 13.55 -6.99
CA ILE A 12 1.23 13.08 -5.80
C ILE A 12 1.94 13.70 -4.60
N PHE A 13 1.16 14.33 -3.73
CA PHE A 13 1.68 15.11 -2.62
C PHE A 13 1.74 14.30 -1.32
N PRO A 14 2.64 14.65 -0.39
CA PRO A 14 2.68 14.04 0.94
C PRO A 14 1.33 14.13 1.66
N GLY A 15 0.90 13.02 2.27
CA GLY A 15 -0.37 12.92 3.00
C GLY A 15 -1.60 12.71 2.11
N GLU A 16 -1.46 12.71 0.79
CA GLU A 16 -2.55 12.50 -0.15
C GLU A 16 -2.95 11.03 -0.24
N ILE A 17 -4.25 10.78 -0.32
CA ILE A 17 -4.81 9.46 -0.65
C ILE A 17 -5.30 9.49 -2.10
N VAL A 18 -4.64 8.74 -2.97
CA VAL A 18 -4.95 8.68 -4.39
C VAL A 18 -5.49 7.31 -4.76
N ALA A 19 -6.68 7.25 -5.34
CA ALA A 19 -7.23 6.02 -5.89
C ALA A 19 -7.04 5.96 -7.40
N ILE A 20 -6.54 4.82 -7.88
CA ILE A 20 -6.39 4.51 -9.29
C ILE A 20 -7.50 3.53 -9.68
N THR A 21 -8.34 3.92 -10.63
CA THR A 21 -9.47 3.13 -11.12
C THR A 21 -9.38 2.93 -12.64
N GLY A 22 -10.19 2.02 -13.17
CA GLY A 22 -10.24 1.74 -14.60
C GLY A 22 -10.45 0.27 -14.91
N PRO A 23 -10.65 -0.11 -16.19
CA PRO A 23 -10.87 -1.48 -16.61
C PRO A 23 -9.75 -2.44 -16.21
N SER A 24 -10.04 -3.74 -16.17
CA SER A 24 -9.01 -4.76 -15.95
C SER A 24 -8.03 -4.78 -17.12
N GLY A 25 -6.75 -5.00 -16.84
CA GLY A 25 -5.70 -5.08 -17.86
C GLY A 25 -5.16 -3.72 -18.37
N VAL A 26 -5.75 -2.59 -17.99
CA VAL A 26 -5.38 -1.25 -18.49
C VAL A 26 -4.01 -0.75 -17.98
N GLY A 27 -3.36 -1.45 -17.06
CA GLY A 27 -2.01 -1.10 -16.58
C GLY A 27 -1.94 -0.54 -15.14
N LYS A 28 -3.04 -0.53 -14.35
CA LYS A 28 -3.05 -0.03 -12.96
C LYS A 28 -1.96 -0.66 -12.08
N THR A 29 -1.92 -1.99 -12.05
CA THR A 29 -0.88 -2.75 -11.32
C THR A 29 0.53 -2.44 -11.85
N THR A 30 0.67 -2.26 -13.16
CA THR A 30 1.96 -1.91 -13.77
C THR A 30 2.42 -0.54 -13.30
N LEU A 31 1.52 0.45 -13.27
CA LEU A 31 1.82 1.79 -12.76
C LEU A 31 2.27 1.74 -11.29
N VAL A 32 1.51 1.07 -10.42
CA VAL A 32 1.87 0.92 -9.00
C VAL A 32 3.23 0.22 -8.83
N ARG A 33 3.51 -0.82 -9.60
CA ARG A 33 4.80 -1.51 -9.58
C ARG A 33 5.94 -0.64 -10.11
N THR A 34 5.67 0.23 -11.07
CA THR A 34 6.66 1.20 -11.56
C THR A 34 6.99 2.21 -10.46
N ILE A 35 5.99 2.77 -9.78
CA ILE A 35 6.19 3.66 -8.62
C ILE A 35 6.96 2.95 -7.50
N ALA A 36 6.68 1.65 -7.28
CA ALA A 36 7.42 0.83 -6.30
C ALA A 36 8.89 0.54 -6.71
N GLY A 37 9.31 0.92 -7.92
CA GLY A 37 10.64 0.61 -8.46
C GLY A 37 10.85 -0.87 -8.81
N LEU A 38 9.75 -1.63 -8.97
CA LEU A 38 9.77 -3.05 -9.34
C LEU A 38 9.80 -3.27 -10.85
N ILE A 39 9.32 -2.29 -11.61
CA ILE A 39 9.31 -2.28 -13.08
C ILE A 39 9.93 -0.97 -13.53
N LYS A 40 10.79 -1.03 -14.57
CA LYS A 40 11.32 0.17 -15.20
C LYS A 40 10.29 0.78 -16.14
N PRO A 41 10.12 2.12 -16.17
CA PRO A 41 9.30 2.78 -17.18
C PRO A 41 9.93 2.54 -18.58
N ILE A 42 9.08 2.45 -19.60
CA ILE A 42 9.54 2.32 -21.01
C ILE A 42 10.16 3.65 -21.46
N SER A 43 9.59 4.77 -21.03
CA SER A 43 10.05 6.13 -21.31
C SER A 43 9.68 7.05 -20.15
N GLY A 44 10.20 8.26 -20.14
CA GLY A 44 9.91 9.24 -19.10
C GLY A 44 10.70 9.01 -17.81
N ILE A 45 10.31 9.77 -16.79
CA ILE A 45 11.01 9.83 -15.50
C ILE A 45 10.00 9.58 -14.37
N VAL A 46 10.36 8.74 -13.42
CA VAL A 46 9.60 8.54 -12.17
C VAL A 46 10.49 8.94 -11.00
N ARG A 47 10.00 9.87 -10.18
CA ARG A 47 10.67 10.30 -8.93
C ARG A 47 9.83 9.94 -7.72
N VAL A 48 10.49 9.36 -6.72
CA VAL A 48 9.88 9.04 -5.43
C VAL A 48 10.75 9.65 -4.34
N PHE A 49 10.18 10.55 -3.52
CA PHE A 49 10.92 11.36 -2.55
C PHE A 49 12.10 12.13 -3.16
N GLY A 50 11.91 12.69 -4.36
CA GLY A 50 12.95 13.40 -5.10
C GLY A 50 14.01 12.50 -5.74
N SER A 51 14.02 11.20 -5.44
CA SER A 51 14.95 10.25 -6.06
C SER A 51 14.37 9.69 -7.35
N GLU A 52 15.13 9.81 -8.42
CA GLU A 52 14.76 9.27 -9.73
C GLU A 52 15.04 7.77 -9.81
N LEU A 53 14.06 6.99 -10.26
CA LEU A 53 14.28 5.57 -10.50
C LEU A 53 15.28 5.35 -11.64
N PRO A 54 16.22 4.38 -11.54
CA PRO A 54 16.19 3.22 -10.67
C PRO A 54 16.85 3.40 -9.28
N PHE A 55 17.22 4.59 -8.86
CA PHE A 55 17.72 4.81 -7.50
C PHE A 55 16.58 4.51 -6.51
N LYS A 56 16.77 3.48 -5.72
CA LYS A 56 15.73 3.02 -4.79
C LYS A 56 15.54 4.03 -3.67
N PRO A 57 14.29 4.34 -3.30
CA PRO A 57 14.00 5.08 -2.08
C PRO A 57 14.62 4.40 -0.85
N THR A 58 14.78 5.15 0.23
CA THR A 58 15.27 4.63 1.50
C THR A 58 14.51 3.35 1.88
N ARG A 59 15.24 2.33 2.31
CA ARG A 59 14.63 1.05 2.68
C ARG A 59 13.54 1.25 3.74
N GLY A 60 12.37 0.68 3.49
CA GLY A 60 11.21 0.79 4.37
C GLY A 60 10.34 2.03 4.15
N SER A 61 10.79 3.04 3.37
CA SER A 61 9.98 4.24 3.10
C SER A 61 8.76 3.96 2.21
N VAL A 62 8.80 2.88 1.42
CA VAL A 62 7.69 2.43 0.57
C VAL A 62 7.17 1.10 1.07
N GLY A 63 5.93 1.08 1.56
CA GLY A 63 5.18 -0.13 1.87
C GLY A 63 4.40 -0.58 0.64
N TYR A 64 4.51 -1.86 0.25
CA TYR A 64 3.76 -2.38 -0.88
C TYR A 64 2.90 -3.58 -0.47
N ILE A 65 1.62 -3.49 -0.77
CA ILE A 65 0.63 -4.56 -0.58
C ILE A 65 0.20 -5.03 -1.97
N PRO A 66 0.83 -6.09 -2.51
CA PRO A 66 0.49 -6.59 -3.84
C PRO A 66 -0.82 -7.36 -3.84
N GLN A 67 -1.51 -7.43 -4.96
CA GLN A 67 -2.71 -8.24 -5.16
C GLN A 67 -2.49 -9.71 -4.73
N ARG A 68 -1.35 -10.30 -5.09
CA ARG A 68 -0.92 -11.65 -4.66
C ARG A 68 -0.05 -11.58 -3.40
N LEU A 69 -0.50 -11.01 -2.36
CA LEU A 69 0.04 -10.77 -1.02
C LEU A 69 1.56 -10.99 -0.76
N GLY A 70 2.24 -11.86 -1.49
CA GLY A 70 3.68 -12.14 -1.39
C GLY A 70 4.14 -12.59 0.01
N LEU A 71 3.32 -13.36 0.72
CA LEU A 71 3.61 -13.86 2.07
C LEU A 71 4.42 -15.14 2.03
N VAL A 72 5.29 -15.31 3.02
CA VAL A 72 6.01 -16.57 3.26
C VAL A 72 5.04 -17.55 3.92
N ARG A 73 4.41 -18.42 3.12
CA ARG A 73 3.25 -19.24 3.52
C ARG A 73 3.51 -20.20 4.66
N HIS A 74 4.70 -20.76 4.75
CA HIS A 74 5.09 -21.71 5.81
C HIS A 74 5.57 -21.03 7.09
N ALA A 75 5.88 -19.74 7.04
CA ALA A 75 6.28 -18.96 8.19
C ALA A 75 5.06 -18.41 8.95
N SER A 76 5.26 -18.08 10.23
CA SER A 76 4.21 -17.50 11.08
C SER A 76 3.79 -16.09 10.63
N VAL A 77 2.65 -15.63 11.15
CA VAL A 77 2.20 -14.23 11.05
C VAL A 77 3.29 -13.30 11.54
N LEU A 78 3.80 -13.54 12.76
CA LEU A 78 4.86 -12.71 13.35
C LEU A 78 6.09 -12.63 12.45
N HIS A 79 6.56 -13.76 11.88
CA HIS A 79 7.69 -13.75 10.98
C HIS A 79 7.44 -12.86 9.75
N ASN A 80 6.28 -13.00 9.11
CA ASN A 80 5.92 -12.19 7.93
C ASN A 80 5.88 -10.70 8.26
N VAL A 81 5.28 -10.31 9.38
CA VAL A 81 5.19 -8.90 9.79
C VAL A 81 6.57 -8.35 10.19
N MET A 82 7.38 -9.17 10.89
CA MET A 82 8.76 -8.81 11.23
C MET A 82 9.64 -8.54 10.01
N LEU A 83 9.42 -9.20 8.87
CA LEU A 83 10.13 -8.87 7.62
C LEU A 83 9.90 -7.42 7.21
N GLY A 84 8.67 -6.94 7.35
CA GLY A 84 8.32 -5.53 7.12
C GLY A 84 8.99 -4.62 8.15
N ALA A 85 8.75 -4.86 9.42
CA ALA A 85 9.28 -4.04 10.51
C ALA A 85 10.81 -3.87 10.44
N ARG A 86 11.54 -4.94 10.10
CA ARG A 86 13.01 -4.88 9.89
C ARG A 86 13.41 -4.07 8.66
N ALA A 87 12.56 -3.97 7.65
CA ALA A 87 12.84 -3.14 6.49
C ALA A 87 12.77 -1.64 6.85
N GLY A 88 11.82 -1.24 7.71
CA GLY A 88 11.62 0.14 8.12
C GLY A 88 12.53 0.60 9.27
N HIS A 89 12.97 -0.34 10.12
CA HIS A 89 13.79 -0.04 11.28
C HIS A 89 15.16 -0.70 11.14
N SER A 90 16.07 -0.03 10.44
CA SER A 90 17.42 -0.54 10.18
C SER A 90 18.20 -0.71 11.50
N SER A 91 18.88 -1.85 11.60
CA SER A 91 19.88 -2.11 12.65
C SER A 91 21.27 -2.03 12.05
N PRO A 92 22.27 -1.52 12.79
CA PRO A 92 23.67 -1.58 12.37
C PRO A 92 24.13 -3.00 12.01
N SER A 93 23.64 -4.00 12.75
CA SER A 93 23.91 -5.43 12.51
C SER A 93 22.79 -6.05 11.72
N ARG A 94 22.18 -5.69 10.80
CA ARG A 94 21.09 -6.28 9.95
C ARG A 94 20.63 -7.72 10.28
N ILE A 95 21.30 -8.40 11.23
CA ILE A 95 21.07 -9.79 11.63
C ILE A 95 19.97 -9.88 12.69
N PHE A 96 20.00 -9.03 13.70
CA PHE A 96 19.03 -9.06 14.78
C PHE A 96 17.97 -7.96 14.66
N PRO A 97 16.71 -8.26 15.01
CA PRO A 97 15.66 -7.25 15.06
C PRO A 97 15.91 -6.27 16.21
N THR A 98 15.73 -4.98 15.94
CA THR A 98 15.77 -3.95 17.00
C THR A 98 14.51 -4.05 17.87
N GLN A 99 14.56 -3.47 19.08
CA GLN A 99 13.36 -3.39 19.93
C GLN A 99 12.26 -2.60 19.23
N GLN A 100 12.61 -1.56 18.48
CA GLN A 100 11.67 -0.77 17.69
C GLN A 100 10.98 -1.61 16.61
N SER A 101 11.71 -2.47 15.88
CA SER A 101 11.10 -3.36 14.88
C SER A 101 10.18 -4.40 15.52
N LYS A 102 10.51 -4.89 16.73
CA LYS A 102 9.63 -5.81 17.47
C LYS A 102 8.32 -5.12 17.87
N ASN A 103 8.41 -3.94 18.47
CA ASN A 103 7.26 -3.16 18.89
C ASN A 103 6.36 -2.80 17.70
N SER A 104 6.96 -2.37 16.59
CA SER A 104 6.22 -2.03 15.36
C SER A 104 5.49 -3.23 14.75
N ALA A 105 6.11 -4.42 14.82
CA ALA A 105 5.47 -5.64 14.35
C ALA A 105 4.30 -6.05 15.24
N LEU A 106 4.47 -6.00 16.56
CA LEU A 106 3.41 -6.37 17.51
C LEU A 106 2.22 -5.40 17.44
N ASP A 107 2.47 -4.09 17.39
CA ASP A 107 1.41 -3.07 17.21
C ASP A 107 0.62 -3.32 15.91
N ALA A 108 1.32 -3.59 14.80
CA ALA A 108 0.65 -3.87 13.53
C ALA A 108 -0.17 -5.17 13.56
N ILE A 109 0.30 -6.22 14.24
CA ILE A 109 -0.43 -7.48 14.44
C ILE A 109 -1.70 -7.26 15.26
N GLU A 110 -1.61 -6.51 16.35
CA GLU A 110 -2.72 -6.18 17.24
C GLU A 110 -3.80 -5.38 16.50
N ARG A 111 -3.41 -4.30 15.79
CA ARG A 111 -4.33 -3.48 14.98
C ARG A 111 -5.08 -4.30 13.94
N MET A 112 -4.44 -5.32 13.38
CA MET A 112 -5.07 -6.23 12.41
C MET A 112 -5.81 -7.41 13.05
N GLU A 113 -5.98 -7.44 14.39
CA GLU A 113 -6.65 -8.52 15.14
C GLU A 113 -6.06 -9.91 14.83
N LEU A 114 -4.75 -10.01 14.82
CA LEU A 114 -4.02 -11.24 14.52
C LEU A 114 -3.24 -11.77 15.73
N SER A 115 -3.40 -11.16 16.91
CA SER A 115 -2.61 -11.49 18.12
C SER A 115 -2.73 -12.97 18.50
N GLU A 116 -3.94 -13.53 18.50
CA GLU A 116 -4.18 -14.95 18.83
C GLU A 116 -3.55 -15.90 17.80
N LYS A 117 -3.29 -15.42 16.59
CA LYS A 117 -2.77 -16.19 15.46
C LYS A 117 -1.33 -15.86 15.12
N MET A 118 -0.66 -15.06 15.96
CA MET A 118 0.66 -14.53 15.60
C MET A 118 1.72 -15.61 15.36
N TYR A 119 1.59 -16.77 15.97
CA TYR A 119 2.51 -17.89 15.79
C TYR A 119 2.03 -18.92 14.76
N GLU A 120 0.80 -18.78 14.23
CA GLU A 120 0.28 -19.69 13.22
C GLU A 120 0.98 -19.48 11.87
N PRO A 121 1.28 -20.57 11.13
CA PRO A 121 1.74 -20.46 9.75
C PRO A 121 0.67 -19.81 8.85
N VAL A 122 1.07 -18.87 8.01
CA VAL A 122 0.16 -18.12 7.14
C VAL A 122 -0.69 -19.03 6.24
N ARG A 123 -0.19 -20.20 5.85
CA ARG A 123 -0.95 -21.17 5.03
C ARG A 123 -2.23 -21.71 5.71
N ARG A 124 -2.35 -21.59 7.02
CA ARG A 124 -3.52 -22.04 7.79
C ARG A 124 -4.58 -20.94 7.95
N LEU A 125 -4.28 -19.74 7.53
CA LEU A 125 -5.15 -18.57 7.66
C LEU A 125 -6.13 -18.50 6.47
N SER A 126 -7.32 -17.95 6.72
CA SER A 126 -8.26 -17.60 5.65
C SER A 126 -7.67 -16.52 4.73
N GLY A 127 -8.22 -16.35 3.53
CA GLY A 127 -7.78 -15.32 2.58
C GLY A 127 -7.83 -13.91 3.20
N GLY A 128 -8.90 -13.59 3.92
CA GLY A 128 -9.03 -12.32 4.62
C GLY A 128 -7.99 -12.13 5.75
N GLN A 129 -7.67 -13.18 6.50
CA GLN A 129 -6.60 -13.14 7.50
C GLN A 129 -5.22 -12.95 6.83
N GLN A 130 -4.96 -13.64 5.72
CA GLN A 130 -3.72 -13.45 4.96
C GLN A 130 -3.59 -12.01 4.44
N ARG A 131 -4.68 -11.39 3.99
CA ARG A 131 -4.68 -9.97 3.60
C ARG A 131 -4.34 -9.06 4.77
N ARG A 132 -4.93 -9.30 5.94
CA ARG A 132 -4.58 -8.57 7.16
C ARG A 132 -3.10 -8.72 7.52
N VAL A 133 -2.51 -9.91 7.35
CA VAL A 133 -1.06 -10.12 7.54
C VAL A 133 -0.23 -9.27 6.55
N ALA A 134 -0.60 -9.23 5.28
CA ALA A 134 0.10 -8.42 4.28
C ALA A 134 0.01 -6.92 4.59
N THR A 135 -1.15 -6.45 5.06
CA THR A 135 -1.36 -5.07 5.51
C THR A 135 -0.52 -4.76 6.75
N ALA A 136 -0.55 -5.63 7.78
CA ALA A 136 0.29 -5.51 8.97
C ALA A 136 1.77 -5.42 8.61
N ARG A 137 2.23 -6.27 7.70
CA ARG A 137 3.62 -6.24 7.20
C ARG A 137 3.98 -4.91 6.55
N ALA A 138 3.10 -4.34 5.75
CA ALA A 138 3.34 -3.06 5.10
C ALA A 138 3.38 -1.90 6.12
N ILE A 139 2.42 -1.85 7.04
CA ILE A 139 2.33 -0.79 8.06
C ILE A 139 3.50 -0.87 9.07
N SER A 140 3.93 -2.08 9.43
CA SER A 140 5.04 -2.28 10.38
C SER A 140 6.39 -1.72 9.92
N GLN A 141 6.53 -1.42 8.62
CA GLN A 141 7.69 -0.72 8.07
C GLN A 141 7.74 0.75 8.50
N SER A 142 6.65 1.31 9.01
CA SER A 142 6.45 2.75 9.19
C SER A 142 6.69 3.55 7.89
N PRO A 143 6.06 3.15 6.77
CA PRO A 143 6.35 3.72 5.47
C PRO A 143 5.82 5.15 5.34
N GLN A 144 6.46 5.94 4.47
CA GLN A 144 6.00 7.26 4.06
C GLN A 144 5.03 7.20 2.89
N ILE A 145 5.11 6.13 2.07
CA ILE A 145 4.14 5.82 1.01
C ILE A 145 3.67 4.37 1.18
N ILE A 146 2.36 4.16 1.10
CA ILE A 146 1.75 2.84 0.96
C ILE A 146 1.22 2.71 -0.46
N LEU A 147 1.67 1.69 -1.16
CA LEU A 147 1.16 1.27 -2.45
C LEU A 147 0.31 0.02 -2.25
N ALA A 148 -0.98 0.09 -2.57
CA ALA A 148 -1.92 -0.98 -2.29
C ALA A 148 -2.66 -1.40 -3.56
N ASP A 149 -2.40 -2.62 -4.02
CA ASP A 149 -2.97 -3.17 -5.24
C ASP A 149 -4.11 -4.12 -4.87
N GLU A 150 -5.36 -3.64 -4.96
CA GLU A 150 -6.60 -4.37 -4.64
C GLU A 150 -6.60 -4.98 -3.21
N PHE A 151 -6.02 -4.27 -2.25
CA PHE A 151 -5.79 -4.83 -0.90
C PHE A 151 -7.07 -5.08 -0.09
N LEU A 152 -8.19 -4.51 -0.48
CA LEU A 152 -9.51 -4.68 0.15
C LEU A 152 -10.39 -5.74 -0.53
N SER A 153 -9.92 -6.34 -1.64
CA SER A 153 -10.68 -7.38 -2.33
C SER A 153 -10.76 -8.66 -1.48
N GLU A 154 -11.78 -9.49 -1.72
CA GLU A 154 -11.98 -10.78 -1.02
C GLU A 154 -12.17 -10.68 0.51
N LEU A 155 -12.42 -9.49 1.05
CA LEU A 155 -12.77 -9.29 2.44
C LEU A 155 -14.29 -9.19 2.60
N ASP A 156 -14.83 -9.79 3.67
CA ASP A 156 -16.18 -9.47 4.10
C ASP A 156 -16.30 -7.99 4.51
N ASP A 157 -17.51 -7.45 4.50
CA ASP A 157 -17.74 -6.01 4.70
C ASP A 157 -17.23 -5.48 6.03
N LYS A 158 -17.35 -6.26 7.11
CA LYS A 158 -16.88 -5.87 8.45
C LYS A 158 -15.36 -5.80 8.48
N THR A 159 -14.70 -6.84 8.01
CA THR A 159 -13.24 -6.92 7.94
C THR A 159 -12.67 -5.86 6.99
N ARG A 160 -13.34 -5.65 5.85
CA ARG A 160 -12.96 -4.61 4.89
C ARG A 160 -12.96 -3.22 5.48
N LYS A 161 -14.07 -2.82 6.13
CA LYS A 161 -14.19 -1.52 6.79
C LYS A 161 -13.09 -1.33 7.82
N LYS A 162 -12.82 -2.35 8.63
CA LYS A 162 -11.79 -2.26 9.64
C LYS A 162 -10.39 -2.08 9.04
N VAL A 163 -9.99 -2.93 8.10
CA VAL A 163 -8.68 -2.82 7.44
C VAL A 163 -8.52 -1.47 6.75
N GLN A 164 -9.59 -0.99 6.10
CA GLN A 164 -9.64 0.33 5.48
C GLN A 164 -9.40 1.44 6.50
N THR A 165 -10.15 1.44 7.61
CA THR A 165 -10.01 2.43 8.69
C THR A 165 -8.60 2.42 9.26
N GLU A 166 -8.03 1.28 9.59
CA GLU A 166 -6.67 1.18 10.14
C GLU A 166 -5.60 1.73 9.19
N VAL A 167 -5.74 1.48 7.88
CA VAL A 167 -4.81 2.03 6.88
C VAL A 167 -4.98 3.54 6.75
N ILE A 168 -6.21 4.05 6.67
CA ILE A 168 -6.49 5.49 6.58
C ILE A 168 -6.00 6.21 7.83
N ASP A 169 -6.28 5.68 9.02
CA ASP A 169 -5.82 6.26 10.29
C ASP A 169 -4.30 6.29 10.38
N TYR A 170 -3.63 5.22 9.92
CA TYR A 170 -2.19 5.22 9.80
C TYR A 170 -1.70 6.36 8.90
N VAL A 171 -2.27 6.46 7.69
CA VAL A 171 -1.90 7.45 6.68
C VAL A 171 -2.07 8.87 7.22
N ARG A 172 -3.23 9.17 7.82
CA ARG A 172 -3.53 10.50 8.38
C ARG A 172 -2.64 10.85 9.58
N ARG A 173 -2.44 9.91 10.52
CA ARG A 173 -1.59 10.16 11.71
C ARG A 173 -0.11 10.34 11.38
N LYS A 174 0.38 9.69 10.33
CA LYS A 174 1.80 9.72 9.92
C LYS A 174 2.06 10.70 8.79
N SER A 175 1.04 11.39 8.28
CA SER A 175 1.12 12.20 7.06
C SER A 175 1.76 11.41 5.90
N ALA A 176 1.48 10.09 5.86
CA ALA A 176 1.95 9.22 4.81
C ALA A 176 1.05 9.37 3.57
N THR A 177 1.54 8.98 2.41
CA THR A 177 0.77 8.94 1.16
C THR A 177 0.22 7.54 0.94
N LEU A 178 -1.02 7.42 0.45
CA LEU A 178 -1.61 6.16 0.03
C LEU A 178 -1.95 6.20 -1.46
N ILE A 179 -1.44 5.24 -2.20
CA ILE A 179 -1.85 5.01 -3.59
C ILE A 179 -2.53 3.64 -3.63
N ILE A 180 -3.82 3.64 -3.94
CA ILE A 180 -4.65 2.44 -3.91
C ILE A 180 -5.22 2.15 -5.31
N VAL A 181 -5.13 0.90 -5.75
CA VAL A 181 -5.88 0.42 -6.92
C VAL A 181 -7.21 -0.15 -6.45
N GLU A 182 -8.29 0.38 -6.99
CA GLU A 182 -9.65 -0.05 -6.70
C GLU A 182 -10.46 -0.23 -7.98
N HIS A 183 -11.30 -1.27 -8.02
CA HIS A 183 -12.25 -1.50 -9.11
C HIS A 183 -13.60 -0.83 -8.85
N ASP A 184 -13.99 -0.75 -7.59
CA ASP A 184 -15.25 -0.14 -7.17
C ASP A 184 -15.06 1.39 -7.05
N VAL A 185 -15.63 2.10 -8.00
CA VAL A 185 -15.57 3.57 -8.07
C VAL A 185 -16.21 4.24 -6.84
N SER A 186 -17.29 3.67 -6.31
CA SER A 186 -17.96 4.22 -5.12
C SER A 186 -17.06 4.11 -3.89
N ARG A 187 -16.37 2.98 -3.74
CA ARG A 187 -15.39 2.77 -2.69
C ARG A 187 -14.19 3.68 -2.86
N ALA A 188 -13.64 3.78 -4.07
CA ALA A 188 -12.55 4.69 -4.37
C ALA A 188 -12.89 6.12 -3.95
N LYS A 189 -14.09 6.62 -4.31
CA LYS A 189 -14.58 7.95 -3.92
C LYS A 189 -14.71 8.15 -2.41
N SER A 190 -15.07 7.10 -1.67
CA SER A 190 -15.24 7.19 -0.22
C SER A 190 -13.92 7.24 0.57
N ILE A 191 -12.81 6.88 -0.07
CA ILE A 191 -11.50 6.75 0.57
C ILE A 191 -10.55 7.88 0.14
N ALA A 192 -10.55 8.21 -1.15
CA ALA A 192 -9.52 9.00 -1.78
C ALA A 192 -9.81 10.50 -1.76
N ASP A 193 -8.75 11.29 -1.56
CA ASP A 193 -8.79 12.73 -1.76
C ASP A 193 -8.84 13.05 -3.26
N ARG A 194 -8.21 12.20 -4.09
CA ARG A 194 -8.19 12.33 -5.55
C ARG A 194 -8.28 10.96 -6.24
N MET A 195 -8.98 10.92 -7.36
CA MET A 195 -9.08 9.74 -8.20
C MET A 195 -8.35 9.95 -9.54
N LEU A 196 -7.65 8.92 -9.96
CA LEU A 196 -7.07 8.79 -11.29
C LEU A 196 -7.82 7.69 -12.03
N VAL A 197 -8.45 8.04 -13.12
CA VAL A 197 -9.10 7.06 -13.99
C VAL A 197 -8.16 6.73 -15.14
N ILE A 198 -7.75 5.47 -15.24
CA ILE A 198 -7.00 5.00 -16.39
C ILE A 198 -8.01 4.41 -17.37
N ASP A 199 -8.12 5.03 -18.52
CA ASP A 199 -8.96 4.57 -19.61
C ASP A 199 -8.17 4.65 -20.90
N ASP A 200 -8.25 3.60 -21.72
CA ASP A 200 -7.55 3.49 -23.02
C ASP A 200 -6.04 3.86 -22.95
N GLY A 201 -5.38 3.46 -21.87
CA GLY A 201 -3.95 3.72 -21.64
C GLY A 201 -3.60 5.15 -21.24
N ARG A 202 -4.58 6.02 -21.03
CA ARG A 202 -4.40 7.41 -20.57
C ARG A 202 -4.88 7.60 -19.15
N VAL A 203 -4.18 8.44 -18.39
CA VAL A 203 -4.59 8.84 -17.05
C VAL A 203 -5.38 10.14 -17.15
N ASN A 204 -6.65 10.07 -16.77
CA ASN A 204 -7.51 11.23 -16.61
C ASN A 204 -7.62 11.56 -15.12
N PRO A 205 -7.15 12.73 -14.65
CA PRO A 205 -7.33 13.13 -13.26
C PRO A 205 -8.80 13.49 -13.04
N PHE A 206 -9.47 12.73 -12.20
CA PHE A 206 -10.79 13.08 -11.70
C PHE A 206 -10.62 13.65 -10.29
N ILE A 207 -10.88 14.94 -10.13
CA ILE A 207 -10.84 15.60 -8.83
C ILE A 207 -12.18 15.33 -8.15
N SER A 208 -12.24 14.38 -7.23
CA SER A 208 -13.33 14.35 -6.26
C SER A 208 -13.03 15.41 -5.20
N GLN A 209 -13.50 16.65 -5.39
CA GLN A 209 -13.55 17.60 -4.31
C GLN A 209 -14.58 17.08 -3.29
N THR A 210 -14.11 16.53 -2.18
CA THR A 210 -14.90 16.54 -0.96
C THR A 210 -14.88 17.97 -0.50
N THR A 211 -15.85 18.75 -0.96
CA THR A 211 -16.09 20.12 -0.50
C THR A 211 -16.37 19.99 1.00
N ALA A 212 -15.45 20.43 1.83
CA ALA A 212 -15.75 20.77 3.19
C ALA A 212 -16.82 21.89 3.09
N LEU A 213 -18.05 21.57 3.42
CA LEU A 213 -19.08 22.58 3.67
C LEU A 213 -18.61 23.34 4.89
N GLU A 214 -18.01 24.51 4.68
CA GLU A 214 -17.95 25.54 5.71
C GLU A 214 -19.39 25.94 5.98
N VAL A 215 -19.89 25.52 7.13
CA VAL A 215 -21.12 26.06 7.71
C VAL A 215 -20.73 27.39 8.33
N VAL A 216 -21.13 28.46 7.68
CA VAL A 216 -21.14 29.84 8.23
C VAL A 216 -22.19 29.95 9.33
#